data_d8c1db56c27ea38382b17e386b785f46
#
_entry.id   d8c1db56c27ea38382b17e386b785f46
#
_cell.length_a   1.000
_cell.length_b   1.000
_cell.length_c   1.000
_cell.angle_alpha   90.00
_cell.angle_beta   90.00
_cell.angle_gamma   90.00
#
_symmetry.space_group_name_H-M   'P 1'
#
loop_
_entity.id
_entity.type
_entity.pdbx_description
1 polymer ?
#
loop_
_entity_poly.entity_id
_entity_poly.type
_entity_poly.pdbx_seq_one_letter_code
_entity_poly.pdbx_strand_id
1 'polypeptide(L)'
;SSNVTGVQTCALPISHEYYYGKESLSHPKEWEKAHVARVTEMVEATYNAPSVVIWSLGNEGGPGNNFKAAYDHLKTIDKSRPVQYERNNDIVDMGSNQYPSVAWVEKAATGELNIKYPFHISEYAHSMGNALGNLADYWKAIESSNYICGGAIWDWVDQSIYHYTKNGIRYEAYGGDFG
;
A
#
# COMPACT_ATOMS: atom_id res chain seq x y z
N SER A 1 -21.05 11.85 -10.94
CA SER A 1 -20.17 10.76 -10.52
C SER A 1 -19.65 11.09 -9.14
N SER A 2 -20.09 10.37 -8.14
CA SER A 2 -19.56 10.48 -6.79
C SER A 2 -18.19 9.78 -6.77
N ASN A 3 -17.13 10.56 -6.65
CA ASN A 3 -15.81 10.03 -6.35
C ASN A 3 -15.85 9.42 -4.95
N VAL A 4 -16.01 8.11 -4.88
CA VAL A 4 -15.81 7.38 -3.64
C VAL A 4 -14.31 7.27 -3.43
N THR A 5 -13.75 8.12 -2.61
CA THR A 5 -12.39 7.96 -2.12
C THR A 5 -12.41 6.83 -1.11
N GLY A 6 -12.16 5.60 -1.57
CA GLY A 6 -11.94 4.46 -0.69
C GLY A 6 -10.62 4.63 0.06
N VAL A 7 -10.60 4.30 1.35
CA VAL A 7 -9.38 4.27 2.14
C VAL A 7 -8.83 2.85 2.13
N GLN A 8 -7.57 2.72 1.77
CA GLN A 8 -6.81 1.50 1.97
C GLN A 8 -6.26 1.49 3.40
N THR A 9 -6.54 0.43 4.13
CA THR A 9 -5.92 0.21 5.45
C THR A 9 -4.84 -0.85 5.33
N CYS A 10 -3.64 -0.51 5.77
CA CYS A 10 -2.46 -1.34 5.70
C CYS A 10 -1.94 -1.69 7.09
N ALA A 11 -1.58 -2.94 7.30
CA ALA A 11 -0.81 -3.32 8.47
C ALA A 11 0.59 -2.70 8.39
N LEU A 12 1.06 -2.11 9.49
CA LEU A 12 2.41 -1.58 9.54
C LEU A 12 3.42 -2.69 9.24
N PRO A 13 4.37 -2.47 8.35
CA PRO A 13 5.34 -3.48 7.97
C PRO A 13 6.19 -3.90 9.17
N ILE A 14 6.36 -5.20 9.31
CA ILE A 14 7.28 -5.77 10.29
C ILE A 14 8.71 -5.69 9.75
N SER A 15 8.85 -5.68 8.42
CA SER A 15 10.13 -5.52 7.73
C SER A 15 10.02 -4.51 6.62
N HIS A 16 11.02 -3.66 6.50
CA HIS A 16 11.07 -2.62 5.48
C HIS A 16 12.02 -2.99 4.33
N GLU A 17 11.67 -2.58 3.20
CA GLU A 17 12.06 -2.60 1.79
C GLU A 17 13.40 -3.22 1.32
N TYR A 18 14.45 -3.28 2.09
CA TYR A 18 15.77 -3.65 1.54
C TYR A 18 16.07 -5.14 1.55
N TYR A 19 15.20 -5.96 2.12
CA TYR A 19 15.43 -7.39 2.26
C TYR A 19 14.41 -8.22 1.48
N TYR A 20 14.54 -8.23 0.16
CA TYR A 20 13.66 -9.01 -0.72
C TYR A 20 13.96 -10.52 -0.72
N GLY A 21 15.08 -10.92 -0.14
CA GLY A 21 15.54 -12.29 -0.13
C GLY A 21 15.07 -13.09 1.08
N LYS A 22 15.75 -14.22 1.29
CA LYS A 22 15.52 -15.14 2.42
C LYS A 22 15.75 -14.50 3.80
N GLU A 23 16.41 -13.36 3.85
CA GLU A 23 16.68 -12.59 5.06
C GLU A 23 15.52 -11.70 5.50
N SER A 24 14.53 -11.49 4.62
CA SER A 24 13.30 -10.78 4.99
C SER A 24 12.57 -11.51 6.11
N LEU A 25 12.08 -10.77 7.11
CA LEU A 25 11.26 -11.29 8.20
C LEU A 25 9.97 -11.97 7.75
N SER A 26 9.61 -11.82 6.48
CA SER A 26 8.46 -12.50 5.87
C SER A 26 8.68 -14.01 5.67
N HIS A 27 9.92 -14.51 5.73
CA HIS A 27 10.23 -15.92 5.52
C HIS A 27 10.38 -16.74 6.82
N PRO A 28 11.11 -16.28 7.86
CA PRO A 28 11.34 -17.09 9.05
C PRO A 28 10.04 -17.36 9.82
N LYS A 29 9.82 -18.64 10.15
CA LYS A 29 8.58 -19.11 10.80
C LYS A 29 8.29 -18.45 12.15
N GLU A 30 9.32 -18.09 12.88
CA GLU A 30 9.20 -17.41 14.17
C GLU A 30 8.50 -16.05 14.10
N TRP A 31 8.51 -15.40 12.93
CA TRP A 31 7.83 -14.12 12.69
C TRP A 31 6.38 -14.25 12.19
N GLU A 32 5.93 -15.45 11.86
CA GLU A 32 4.58 -15.68 11.32
C GLU A 32 3.49 -15.15 12.26
N LYS A 33 3.60 -15.45 13.55
CA LYS A 33 2.62 -14.98 14.55
C LYS A 33 2.53 -13.45 14.61
N ALA A 34 3.68 -12.77 14.44
CA ALA A 34 3.70 -11.31 14.43
C ALA A 34 3.02 -10.73 13.19
N HIS A 35 3.23 -11.32 12.00
CA HIS A 35 2.51 -10.93 10.78
C HIS A 35 1.01 -11.11 10.92
N VAL A 36 0.58 -12.27 11.42
CA VAL A 36 -0.85 -12.56 11.66
C VAL A 36 -1.44 -11.58 12.67
N ALA A 37 -0.75 -11.32 13.78
CA ALA A 37 -1.23 -10.40 14.80
C ALA A 37 -1.43 -8.97 14.26
N ARG A 38 -0.48 -8.45 13.48
CA ARG A 38 -0.59 -7.09 12.89
C ARG A 38 -1.81 -6.96 11.96
N VAL A 39 -2.04 -7.96 11.13
CA VAL A 39 -3.21 -7.96 10.24
C VAL A 39 -4.51 -8.09 11.04
N THR A 40 -4.53 -8.93 12.08
CA THR A 40 -5.69 -9.07 12.96
C THR A 40 -6.03 -7.76 13.66
N GLU A 41 -5.05 -7.11 14.29
CA GLU A 41 -5.20 -5.84 14.98
C GLU A 41 -5.72 -4.73 14.04
N MET A 42 -5.19 -4.67 12.81
CA MET A 42 -5.66 -3.73 11.79
C MET A 42 -7.14 -3.96 11.46
N VAL A 43 -7.52 -5.19 11.19
CA VAL A 43 -8.90 -5.53 10.82
C VAL A 43 -9.84 -5.25 11.99
N GLU A 44 -9.53 -5.70 13.19
CA GLU A 44 -10.36 -5.49 14.39
C GLU A 44 -10.56 -4.01 14.71
N ALA A 45 -9.50 -3.21 14.59
CA ALA A 45 -9.56 -1.78 14.86
C ALA A 45 -10.44 -1.00 13.84
N THR A 46 -10.50 -1.46 12.59
CA THR A 46 -11.11 -0.68 11.49
C THR A 46 -12.21 -1.43 10.75
N TYR A 47 -12.64 -2.60 11.26
CA TYR A 47 -13.66 -3.44 10.61
C TYR A 47 -14.94 -2.70 10.29
N ASN A 48 -15.40 -1.85 11.19
CA ASN A 48 -16.64 -1.08 11.06
C ASN A 48 -16.46 0.25 10.33
N ALA A 49 -15.27 0.58 9.83
CA ALA A 49 -15.05 1.79 9.07
C ALA A 49 -15.54 1.62 7.62
N PRO A 50 -16.63 2.27 7.20
CA PRO A 50 -17.22 2.06 5.86
C PRO A 50 -16.33 2.60 4.73
N SER A 51 -15.40 3.48 5.03
CA SER A 51 -14.42 4.01 4.07
C SER A 51 -13.31 3.02 3.74
N VAL A 52 -13.10 1.99 4.56
CA VAL A 52 -12.12 0.93 4.27
C VAL A 52 -12.74 -0.05 3.29
N VAL A 53 -12.22 -0.08 2.08
CA VAL A 53 -12.75 -0.92 0.99
C VAL A 53 -11.76 -2.01 0.54
N ILE A 54 -10.48 -1.86 0.86
CA ILE A 54 -9.40 -2.80 0.52
C ILE A 54 -8.51 -2.99 1.76
N TRP A 55 -8.17 -4.25 2.06
CA TRP A 55 -7.14 -4.58 3.04
C TRP A 55 -5.78 -4.69 2.37
N SER A 56 -4.74 -4.15 2.99
CA SER A 56 -3.36 -4.36 2.59
C SER A 56 -2.60 -5.14 3.66
N LEU A 57 -1.90 -6.19 3.27
CA LEU A 57 -1.15 -7.02 4.23
C LEU A 57 0.09 -6.32 4.80
N GLY A 58 0.62 -5.34 4.08
CA GLY A 58 1.83 -4.62 4.50
C GLY A 58 2.39 -3.76 3.38
N ASN A 59 3.57 -3.20 3.62
CA ASN A 59 4.31 -2.40 2.66
C ASN A 59 5.74 -2.93 2.56
N GLU A 60 6.15 -3.32 1.34
CA GLU A 60 7.55 -3.66 1.02
C GLU A 60 8.24 -4.70 1.92
N GLY A 61 7.48 -5.57 2.55
CA GLY A 61 7.98 -6.52 3.55
C GLY A 61 8.57 -7.82 3.00
N GLY A 62 8.72 -7.94 1.68
CA GLY A 62 9.21 -9.14 1.01
C GLY A 62 8.10 -10.17 0.69
N PRO A 63 8.38 -11.19 -0.13
CA PRO A 63 7.37 -12.09 -0.68
C PRO A 63 7.09 -13.35 0.15
N GLY A 64 7.52 -13.38 1.42
CA GLY A 64 7.57 -14.61 2.20
C GLY A 64 6.22 -15.17 2.65
N ASN A 65 6.24 -16.43 3.08
CA ASN A 65 5.06 -17.20 3.46
C ASN A 65 4.32 -16.66 4.68
N ASN A 66 4.94 -15.82 5.50
CA ASN A 66 4.27 -15.19 6.63
C ASN A 66 3.13 -14.29 6.18
N PHE A 67 3.23 -13.64 5.01
CA PHE A 67 2.14 -12.89 4.40
C PHE A 67 1.02 -13.80 3.90
N LYS A 68 1.34 -15.01 3.42
CA LYS A 68 0.31 -16.00 3.08
C LYS A 68 -0.48 -16.42 4.31
N ALA A 69 0.20 -16.69 5.42
CA ALA A 69 -0.46 -17.02 6.70
C ALA A 69 -1.35 -15.85 7.20
N ALA A 70 -0.86 -14.62 7.07
CA ALA A 70 -1.64 -13.43 7.42
C ALA A 70 -2.89 -13.27 6.54
N TYR A 71 -2.76 -13.49 5.22
CA TYR A 71 -3.89 -13.50 4.28
C TYR A 71 -4.93 -14.56 4.66
N ASP A 72 -4.50 -15.80 4.86
CA ASP A 72 -5.40 -16.90 5.19
C ASP A 72 -6.18 -16.61 6.48
N HIS A 73 -5.49 -16.07 7.49
CA HIS A 73 -6.13 -15.68 8.73
C HIS A 73 -7.12 -14.50 8.54
N LEU A 74 -6.73 -13.46 7.81
CA LEU A 74 -7.61 -12.33 7.50
C LEU A 74 -8.91 -12.81 6.85
N LYS A 75 -8.84 -13.73 5.91
CA LYS A 75 -10.02 -14.28 5.23
C LYS A 75 -10.91 -15.12 6.14
N THR A 76 -10.46 -15.51 7.32
CA THR A 76 -11.37 -16.08 8.36
C THR A 76 -12.17 -15.01 9.08
N ILE A 77 -11.65 -13.78 9.17
CA ILE A 77 -12.27 -12.64 9.87
C ILE A 77 -13.18 -11.87 8.91
N ASP A 78 -12.64 -11.49 7.73
CA ASP A 78 -13.38 -10.71 6.73
C ASP A 78 -13.26 -11.34 5.32
N LYS A 79 -14.39 -11.82 4.82
CA LYS A 79 -14.52 -12.34 3.46
C LYS A 79 -15.09 -11.34 2.47
N SER A 80 -15.54 -10.18 2.96
CA SER A 80 -16.28 -9.21 2.14
C SER A 80 -15.39 -8.25 1.38
N ARG A 81 -14.23 -7.90 1.95
CA ARG A 81 -13.30 -6.96 1.34
C ARG A 81 -12.15 -7.69 0.64
N PRO A 82 -11.73 -7.19 -0.53
CA PRO A 82 -10.55 -7.73 -1.21
C PRO A 82 -9.27 -7.36 -0.47
N VAL A 83 -8.25 -8.18 -0.67
CA VAL A 83 -6.93 -8.03 -0.09
C VAL A 83 -5.91 -7.80 -1.20
N GLN A 84 -5.01 -6.85 -1.02
CA GLN A 84 -3.87 -6.59 -1.88
C GLN A 84 -2.54 -6.73 -1.12
N TYR A 85 -1.47 -7.03 -1.85
CA TYR A 85 -0.08 -6.95 -1.38
C TYR A 85 0.87 -6.91 -2.58
N GLU A 86 1.57 -5.80 -2.76
CA GLU A 86 2.34 -5.51 -3.98
C GLU A 86 3.58 -6.40 -4.17
N ARG A 87 4.10 -7.00 -3.10
CA ARG A 87 5.28 -7.88 -3.18
C ARG A 87 4.95 -9.34 -3.48
N ASN A 88 3.68 -9.73 -3.35
CA ASN A 88 3.26 -11.09 -3.69
C ASN A 88 1.78 -11.13 -4.10
N ASN A 89 1.52 -10.81 -5.36
CA ASN A 89 0.17 -10.80 -5.91
C ASN A 89 -0.48 -12.19 -5.96
N ASP A 90 0.30 -13.27 -5.94
CA ASP A 90 -0.23 -14.63 -6.08
C ASP A 90 -1.06 -15.07 -4.88
N ILE A 91 -0.73 -14.56 -3.69
CA ILE A 91 -1.39 -14.97 -2.44
C ILE A 91 -2.64 -14.15 -2.09
N VAL A 92 -2.97 -13.10 -2.82
CA VAL A 92 -4.03 -12.13 -2.49
C VAL A 92 -5.13 -12.08 -3.55
N ASP A 93 -6.22 -11.36 -3.27
CA ASP A 93 -7.40 -11.34 -4.13
C ASP A 93 -7.22 -10.48 -5.39
N MET A 94 -6.45 -9.40 -5.30
CA MET A 94 -6.30 -8.42 -6.37
C MET A 94 -4.83 -8.11 -6.65
N GLY A 95 -4.53 -7.65 -7.87
CA GLY A 95 -3.19 -7.24 -8.25
C GLY A 95 -2.84 -5.87 -7.68
N SER A 96 -1.57 -5.67 -7.39
CA SER A 96 -1.04 -4.35 -7.10
C SER A 96 0.43 -4.20 -7.49
N ASN A 97 0.84 -2.95 -7.70
CA ASN A 97 2.22 -2.58 -7.98
C ASN A 97 2.51 -1.23 -7.32
N GLN A 98 3.76 -1.00 -6.99
CA GLN A 98 4.25 0.21 -6.38
C GLN A 98 5.13 0.95 -7.38
N TYR A 99 4.85 2.23 -7.58
CA TYR A 99 5.57 3.11 -8.52
C TYR A 99 5.70 2.58 -9.96
N PRO A 100 4.65 2.02 -10.58
CA PRO A 100 4.70 1.68 -12.00
C PRO A 100 4.86 2.94 -12.84
N SER A 101 5.54 2.84 -13.98
CA SER A 101 5.57 3.95 -14.93
C SER A 101 4.21 4.16 -15.62
N VAL A 102 3.96 5.37 -16.16
CA VAL A 102 2.73 5.66 -16.93
C VAL A 102 2.56 4.65 -18.06
N ALA A 103 3.62 4.37 -18.84
CA ALA A 103 3.57 3.40 -19.93
C ALA A 103 3.22 1.98 -19.46
N TRP A 104 3.63 1.60 -18.25
CA TRP A 104 3.24 0.32 -17.68
C TRP A 104 1.76 0.32 -17.30
N VAL A 105 1.26 1.42 -16.73
CA VAL A 105 -0.18 1.57 -16.36
C VAL A 105 -1.06 1.56 -17.61
N GLU A 106 -0.63 2.19 -18.71
CA GLU A 106 -1.33 2.14 -19.99
C GLU A 106 -1.48 0.70 -20.51
N LYS A 107 -0.43 -0.11 -20.43
CA LYS A 107 -0.50 -1.54 -20.79
C LYS A 107 -1.38 -2.35 -19.83
N ALA A 108 -1.33 -2.04 -18.54
CA ALA A 108 -2.23 -2.65 -17.56
C ALA A 108 -3.69 -2.31 -17.88
N ALA A 109 -3.96 -1.08 -18.29
CA ALA A 109 -5.30 -0.59 -18.63
C ALA A 109 -5.90 -1.31 -19.86
N THR A 110 -5.08 -1.75 -20.81
CA THR A 110 -5.53 -2.50 -21.99
C THR A 110 -5.68 -4.01 -21.75
N GLY A 111 -5.21 -4.50 -20.60
CA GLY A 111 -5.20 -5.93 -20.31
C GLY A 111 -4.06 -6.69 -21.00
N GLU A 112 -3.07 -5.97 -21.55
CA GLU A 112 -1.92 -6.60 -22.24
C GLU A 112 -0.96 -7.31 -21.27
N LEU A 113 -0.99 -6.93 -20.00
CA LEU A 113 -0.09 -7.51 -19.01
C LEU A 113 -0.74 -8.76 -18.37
N ASN A 114 0.08 -9.80 -18.18
CA ASN A 114 -0.31 -10.97 -17.43
C ASN A 114 -0.22 -10.69 -15.91
N ILE A 115 -1.16 -9.92 -15.41
CA ILE A 115 -1.27 -9.51 -14.00
C ILE A 115 -2.65 -9.86 -13.47
N LYS A 116 -2.78 -9.89 -12.15
CA LYS A 116 -4.07 -10.14 -11.49
C LYS A 116 -4.95 -8.88 -11.53
N TYR A 117 -6.21 -9.05 -11.87
CA TYR A 117 -7.23 -8.01 -11.87
C TYR A 117 -8.37 -8.35 -10.87
N PRO A 118 -9.06 -7.34 -10.30
CA PRO A 118 -8.82 -5.92 -10.48
C PRO A 118 -7.45 -5.52 -9.95
N PHE A 119 -6.94 -4.38 -10.43
CA PHE A 119 -5.60 -3.91 -10.13
C PHE A 119 -5.62 -2.57 -9.39
N HIS A 120 -4.77 -2.43 -8.37
CA HIS A 120 -4.59 -1.21 -7.58
C HIS A 120 -3.13 -0.76 -7.61
N ILE A 121 -2.89 0.53 -7.78
CA ILE A 121 -1.54 1.09 -7.65
C ILE A 121 -1.33 1.45 -6.19
N SER A 122 -0.55 0.64 -5.47
CA SER A 122 -0.37 0.79 -4.02
C SER A 122 0.29 2.11 -3.64
N GLU A 123 1.22 2.58 -4.47
CA GLU A 123 1.82 3.90 -4.35
C GLU A 123 2.22 4.42 -5.73
N TYR A 124 2.03 5.73 -5.97
CA TYR A 124 2.52 6.42 -7.15
C TYR A 124 2.67 7.92 -6.86
N ALA A 125 3.19 8.68 -7.81
CA ALA A 125 3.35 10.13 -7.71
C ALA A 125 4.09 10.55 -6.44
N HIS A 126 5.26 9.94 -6.17
CA HIS A 126 6.07 10.20 -4.98
C HIS A 126 6.39 11.68 -4.81
N SER A 127 5.75 12.32 -3.83
CA SER A 127 5.69 13.78 -3.67
C SER A 127 6.82 14.31 -2.79
N MET A 128 8.07 14.02 -3.17
CA MET A 128 9.25 14.49 -2.44
C MET A 128 10.20 15.26 -3.36
N GLY A 129 10.76 16.34 -2.87
CA GLY A 129 11.65 17.22 -3.64
C GLY A 129 10.92 17.87 -4.83
N ASN A 130 11.48 17.76 -6.03
CA ASN A 130 10.90 18.27 -7.28
C ASN A 130 10.00 17.25 -7.98
N ALA A 131 9.55 16.23 -7.27
CA ALA A 131 8.68 15.22 -7.83
C ALA A 131 7.22 15.69 -7.89
N LEU A 132 6.44 14.97 -8.58
CA LEU A 132 5.04 15.04 -8.95
C LEU A 132 4.85 15.44 -10.41
N GLY A 133 5.40 14.60 -11.31
CA GLY A 133 5.11 14.68 -12.74
C GLY A 133 4.00 13.69 -13.15
N ASN A 134 3.39 13.97 -14.28
CA ASN A 134 2.53 13.03 -15.01
C ASN A 134 1.27 12.56 -14.29
N LEU A 135 0.79 13.25 -13.26
CA LEU A 135 -0.42 12.85 -12.54
C LEU A 135 -1.63 12.73 -13.47
N ALA A 136 -1.78 13.69 -14.39
CA ALA A 136 -2.85 13.66 -15.39
C ALA A 136 -2.75 12.45 -16.33
N ASP A 137 -1.52 12.05 -16.70
CA ASP A 137 -1.29 10.90 -17.58
C ASP A 137 -1.63 9.57 -16.88
N TYR A 138 -1.27 9.44 -15.60
CA TYR A 138 -1.70 8.31 -14.78
C TYR A 138 -3.22 8.18 -14.75
N TRP A 139 -3.92 9.28 -14.45
CA TRP A 139 -5.38 9.25 -14.35
C TRP A 139 -6.05 9.02 -15.70
N LYS A 140 -5.50 9.54 -16.78
CA LYS A 140 -5.99 9.24 -18.11
C LYS A 140 -5.93 7.73 -18.42
N ALA A 141 -4.84 7.07 -18.03
CA ALA A 141 -4.70 5.62 -18.19
C ALA A 141 -5.66 4.85 -17.26
N ILE A 142 -5.75 5.25 -15.99
CA ILE A 142 -6.63 4.61 -14.99
C ILE A 142 -8.11 4.72 -15.43
N GLU A 143 -8.57 5.91 -15.82
CA GLU A 143 -9.96 6.14 -16.20
C GLU A 143 -10.36 5.52 -17.55
N SER A 144 -9.37 5.18 -18.40
CA SER A 144 -9.60 4.49 -19.66
C SER A 144 -9.99 3.02 -19.51
N SER A 145 -9.93 2.47 -18.30
CA SER A 145 -9.99 1.04 -18.05
C SER A 145 -10.94 0.66 -16.92
N ASN A 146 -11.58 -0.50 -17.08
CA ASN A 146 -12.30 -1.17 -15.98
C ASN A 146 -11.43 -2.17 -15.20
N TYR A 147 -10.16 -2.29 -15.56
CA TYR A 147 -9.22 -3.22 -14.93
C TYR A 147 -8.50 -2.62 -13.74
N ILE A 148 -8.34 -1.29 -13.71
CA ILE A 148 -7.63 -0.56 -12.67
C ILE A 148 -8.65 0.16 -11.78
N CYS A 149 -8.62 -0.12 -10.48
CA CYS A 149 -9.57 0.48 -9.52
C CYS A 149 -9.04 1.78 -8.90
N GLY A 150 -7.85 2.25 -9.26
CA GLY A 150 -7.24 3.48 -8.78
C GLY A 150 -5.85 3.29 -8.19
N GLY A 151 -5.42 4.26 -7.39
CA GLY A 151 -4.10 4.23 -6.74
C GLY A 151 -4.01 5.21 -5.59
N ALA A 152 -3.01 5.01 -4.72
CA ALA A 152 -2.71 5.85 -3.58
C ALA A 152 -1.46 6.71 -3.85
N ILE A 153 -1.60 8.02 -3.79
CA ILE A 153 -0.47 8.96 -3.93
C ILE A 153 0.42 8.86 -2.70
N TRP A 154 1.72 8.71 -2.90
CA TRP A 154 2.71 8.82 -1.83
C TRP A 154 3.42 10.18 -1.86
N ASP A 155 3.12 11.09 -0.93
CA ASP A 155 1.92 11.01 -0.12
C ASP A 155 1.14 12.33 -0.25
N TRP A 156 -0.11 12.28 0.16
CA TRP A 156 -1.08 13.34 -0.08
C TRP A 156 -0.85 14.58 0.79
N VAL A 157 -0.35 14.40 2.02
CA VAL A 157 -0.11 15.47 2.99
C VAL A 157 1.29 15.34 3.59
N ASP A 158 1.90 16.46 3.93
CA ASP A 158 3.16 16.47 4.65
C ASP A 158 2.99 15.81 6.03
N GLN A 159 3.90 14.90 6.36
CA GLN A 159 3.92 14.19 7.65
C GLN A 159 4.76 14.95 8.68
N SER A 160 4.75 16.27 8.60
CA SER A 160 5.51 17.14 9.48
C SER A 160 4.65 17.78 10.57
N ILE A 161 5.29 18.17 11.65
CA ILE A 161 4.68 18.91 12.75
C ILE A 161 5.40 20.24 12.88
N TYR A 162 4.67 21.33 13.02
CA TYR A 162 5.29 22.64 13.26
C TYR A 162 6.07 22.63 14.57
N HIS A 163 7.34 22.96 14.46
CA HIS A 163 8.23 23.13 15.60
C HIS A 163 8.97 24.49 15.52
N TYR A 164 9.66 24.85 16.58
CA TYR A 164 10.36 26.12 16.63
C TYR A 164 11.80 25.93 17.08
N THR A 165 12.72 26.61 16.41
CA THR A 165 14.11 26.69 16.85
C THR A 165 14.20 27.45 18.19
N LYS A 166 15.35 27.36 18.85
CA LYS A 166 15.63 28.15 20.09
C LYS A 166 15.46 29.68 19.88
N ASN A 167 15.58 30.15 18.64
CA ASN A 167 15.43 31.55 18.28
C ASN A 167 14.01 31.92 17.83
N GLY A 168 13.03 30.98 17.99
CA GLY A 168 11.64 31.22 17.64
C GLY A 168 11.31 31.13 16.14
N ILE A 169 12.21 30.59 15.31
CA ILE A 169 11.95 30.37 13.89
C ILE A 169 11.16 29.06 13.73
N ARG A 170 9.99 29.15 13.10
CA ARG A 170 9.17 27.98 12.79
C ARG A 170 9.81 27.15 11.69
N TYR A 171 9.76 25.83 11.84
CA TYR A 171 10.15 24.86 10.81
C TYR A 171 9.26 23.61 10.85
N GLU A 172 9.33 22.81 9.80
CA GLU A 172 8.62 21.54 9.68
C GLU A 172 9.51 20.41 10.24
N ALA A 173 9.12 19.88 11.38
CA ALA A 173 9.84 18.81 12.06
C ALA A 173 9.22 17.45 11.73
N TYR A 174 10.04 16.43 11.50
CA TYR A 174 9.62 15.04 11.26
C TYR A 174 10.72 14.04 11.63
N GLY A 175 10.33 12.80 11.88
CA GLY A 175 11.28 11.69 12.07
C GLY A 175 12.40 12.00 13.06
N GLY A 176 13.62 12.11 12.55
CA GLY A 176 14.84 12.32 13.34
C GLY A 176 14.91 13.61 14.14
N ASP A 177 13.99 14.56 13.97
CA ASP A 177 13.87 15.75 14.83
C ASP A 177 13.35 15.41 16.23
N PHE A 178 12.79 14.22 16.39
CA PHE A 178 12.17 13.76 17.64
C PHE A 178 12.95 12.62 18.34
N GLY A 179 14.09 12.19 17.81
CA GLY A 179 14.96 11.18 18.42
C GLY A 179 15.34 10.02 17.54
#